data_4f4ecf145130201923f3c62091226426
#
_entry.id   4f4ecf145130201923f3c62091226426
#
_cell.length_a   1.000
_cell.length_b   1.000
_cell.length_c   1.000
_cell.angle_alpha   90.00
_cell.angle_beta   90.00
_cell.angle_gamma   90.00
#
_symmetry.space_group_name_H-M   'P 1'
#
loop_
_entity.id
_entity.type
_entity.pdbx_description
1 polymer ?
#
loop_
_entity_poly.entity_id
_entity_poly.type
_entity_poly.pdbx_seq_one_letter_code
_entity_poly.pdbx_strand_id
1 'polypeptide(L)'
;MQRLEELIQDHPDTANAIGAPGRDWMTYGDLKVLTLNVRQALRAAGIGAQDRVAIVLPNGPEMAAAFVTVAQSATTAPLNLAYKEDEFAFYLEDLKAKAIIVETGYDGPARRVAKRFDMIVIELTASNPAGSFTLST
;
A
#
# COMPACT_ATOMS: atom_id res chain seq x y z
N MET A 1 -2.75 -11.23 21.66
CA MET A 1 -2.09 -10.83 20.40
C MET A 1 -2.36 -9.35 20.14
N GLN A 2 -1.32 -8.57 19.96
CA GLN A 2 -1.47 -7.15 19.64
C GLN A 2 -1.92 -6.99 18.17
N ARG A 3 -2.81 -6.03 17.95
CA ARG A 3 -3.13 -5.60 16.59
C ARG A 3 -1.98 -4.74 16.06
N LEU A 4 -1.81 -4.71 14.75
CA LEU A 4 -0.83 -3.86 14.09
C LEU A 4 -1.02 -2.39 14.48
N GLU A 5 -2.26 -1.95 14.57
CA GLU A 5 -2.62 -0.60 14.99
C GLU A 5 -2.07 -0.28 16.39
N GLU A 6 -2.17 -1.22 17.33
CA GLU A 6 -1.66 -1.04 18.69
C GLU A 6 -0.15 -0.90 18.71
N LEU A 7 0.57 -1.65 17.88
CA LEU A 7 2.03 -1.54 17.77
C LEU A 7 2.46 -0.14 17.34
N ILE A 8 1.70 0.48 16.44
CA ILE A 8 1.98 1.84 15.98
C ILE A 8 1.68 2.86 17.09
N GLN A 9 0.58 2.68 17.81
CA GLN A 9 0.14 3.62 18.84
C GLN A 9 1.00 3.60 20.11
N ASP A 10 1.70 2.50 20.37
CA ASP A 10 2.54 2.34 21.56
C ASP A 10 3.82 3.19 21.54
N HIS A 11 4.13 3.86 20.42
CA HIS A 11 5.32 4.68 20.28
C HIS A 11 5.02 6.17 20.37
N PRO A 12 5.93 6.98 20.92
CA PRO A 12 5.77 8.43 20.89
C PRO A 12 5.65 8.95 19.46
N ASP A 13 4.80 9.93 19.24
CA ASP A 13 4.58 10.52 17.92
C ASP A 13 5.86 11.10 17.30
N THR A 14 6.81 11.53 18.14
CA THR A 14 8.09 12.10 17.68
C THR A 14 9.16 11.06 17.36
N ALA A 15 8.92 9.78 17.70
CA ALA A 15 9.90 8.73 17.42
C ALA A 15 9.92 8.42 15.92
N ASN A 16 11.11 8.11 15.39
CA ASN A 16 11.28 7.74 13.99
C ASN A 16 10.69 6.36 13.71
N ALA A 17 9.92 6.23 12.65
CA ALA A 17 9.28 4.98 12.25
C ALA A 17 9.87 4.42 10.97
N ILE A 18 9.99 5.22 9.92
CA ILE A 18 10.45 4.78 8.60
C ILE A 18 11.44 5.80 8.06
N GLY A 19 12.52 5.31 7.45
CA GLY A 19 13.53 6.17 6.86
C GLY A 19 14.16 5.55 5.62
N ALA A 20 14.92 6.37 4.89
CA ALA A 20 15.69 5.95 3.73
C ALA A 20 16.90 6.90 3.59
N PRO A 21 18.00 6.45 2.95
CA PRO A 21 19.16 7.31 2.76
C PRO A 21 18.81 8.60 2.03
N GLY A 22 19.28 9.74 2.57
CA GLY A 22 19.06 11.04 1.96
C GLY A 22 17.67 11.61 2.06
N ARG A 23 16.78 10.98 2.83
CA ARG A 23 15.40 11.43 3.02
C ARG A 23 15.10 11.65 4.48
N ASP A 24 14.16 12.55 4.76
CA ASP A 24 13.70 12.81 6.11
C ASP A 24 12.99 11.59 6.68
N TRP A 25 13.15 11.37 7.98
CA TRP A 25 12.46 10.29 8.68
C TRP A 25 10.96 10.56 8.78
N MET A 26 10.16 9.52 8.53
CA MET A 26 8.75 9.53 8.91
C MET A 26 8.67 9.20 10.40
N THR A 27 7.99 10.05 11.17
CA THR A 27 7.73 9.78 12.58
C THR A 27 6.49 8.89 12.75
N TYR A 28 6.30 8.36 13.96
CA TYR A 28 5.08 7.61 14.26
C TYR A 28 3.84 8.49 14.17
N GLY A 29 3.95 9.78 14.50
CA GLY A 29 2.85 10.74 14.29
C GLY A 29 2.47 10.86 12.83
N ASP A 30 3.47 10.98 11.94
CA ASP A 30 3.25 11.00 10.48
C ASP A 30 2.59 9.70 10.00
N LEU A 31 3.03 8.56 10.54
CA LEU A 31 2.49 7.26 10.16
C LEU A 31 1.02 7.12 10.58
N LYS A 32 0.66 7.63 11.74
CA LYS A 32 -0.74 7.63 12.20
C LYS A 32 -1.63 8.45 11.27
N VAL A 33 -1.17 9.63 10.87
CA VAL A 33 -1.90 10.47 9.91
C VAL A 33 -2.04 9.78 8.57
N LEU A 34 -0.95 9.18 8.07
CA LEU A 34 -0.99 8.44 6.82
C LEU A 34 -1.99 7.29 6.88
N THR A 35 -2.04 6.57 8.00
CA THR A 35 -2.99 5.46 8.19
C THR A 35 -4.44 5.94 8.04
N LEU A 36 -4.78 7.09 8.62
CA LEU A 36 -6.12 7.65 8.50
C LEU A 36 -6.43 8.04 7.05
N ASN A 37 -5.47 8.67 6.38
CA ASN A 37 -5.64 9.09 4.99
C ASN A 37 -5.81 7.89 4.06
N VAL A 38 -5.03 6.83 4.28
CA VAL A 38 -5.14 5.58 3.51
C VAL A 38 -6.51 4.94 3.70
N ARG A 39 -6.98 4.88 4.95
CA ARG A 39 -8.31 4.32 5.24
C ARG A 39 -9.40 5.08 4.51
N GLN A 40 -9.35 6.41 4.56
CA GLN A 40 -10.32 7.24 3.86
C GLN A 40 -10.29 7.00 2.35
N ALA A 41 -9.10 6.91 1.74
CA ALA A 41 -8.95 6.66 0.32
C ALA A 41 -9.50 5.29 -0.07
N LEU A 42 -9.20 4.26 0.71
CA LEU A 42 -9.69 2.90 0.43
C LEU A 42 -11.21 2.83 0.55
N ARG A 43 -11.78 3.42 1.59
CA ARG A 43 -13.25 3.42 1.76
C ARG A 43 -13.95 4.21 0.66
N ALA A 44 -13.36 5.32 0.21
CA ALA A 44 -13.87 6.09 -0.91
C ALA A 44 -13.86 5.29 -2.23
N ALA A 45 -12.90 4.37 -2.38
CA ALA A 45 -12.80 3.48 -3.53
C ALA A 45 -13.72 2.25 -3.41
N GLY A 46 -14.44 2.11 -2.31
CA GLY A 46 -15.33 0.97 -2.07
C GLY A 46 -14.63 -0.25 -1.49
N ILE A 47 -13.43 -0.09 -0.93
CA ILE A 47 -12.65 -1.19 -0.37
C ILE A 47 -12.86 -1.24 1.15
N GLY A 48 -13.28 -2.39 1.66
CA GLY A 48 -13.51 -2.62 3.07
C GLY A 48 -12.49 -3.56 3.71
N ALA A 49 -12.66 -3.81 5.00
CA ALA A 49 -11.72 -4.59 5.81
C ALA A 49 -11.56 -6.03 5.31
N GLN A 50 -12.58 -6.60 4.68
CA GLN A 50 -12.56 -7.97 4.18
C GLN A 50 -12.01 -8.09 2.76
N ASP A 51 -11.83 -6.96 2.09
CA ASP A 51 -11.35 -6.95 0.72
C ASP A 51 -9.83 -7.13 0.67
N ARG A 52 -9.35 -7.78 -0.39
CA ARG A 52 -7.94 -8.04 -0.60
C ARG A 52 -7.36 -7.02 -1.56
N VAL A 53 -6.24 -6.43 -1.17
CA VAL A 53 -5.53 -5.42 -1.95
C VAL A 53 -4.12 -5.93 -2.20
N ALA A 54 -3.76 -6.10 -3.47
CA ALA A 54 -2.39 -6.47 -3.83
C ALA A 54 -1.55 -5.20 -3.90
N ILE A 55 -0.33 -5.28 -3.39
CA ILE A 55 0.61 -4.16 -3.41
C ILE A 55 1.77 -4.54 -4.34
N VAL A 56 1.94 -3.78 -5.42
CA VAL A 56 2.94 -4.03 -6.45
C VAL A 56 3.82 -2.79 -6.58
N LEU A 57 4.78 -2.68 -5.67
CA LEU A 57 5.67 -1.53 -5.56
C LEU A 57 7.13 -1.99 -5.49
N PRO A 58 8.08 -1.13 -5.90
CA PRO A 58 9.48 -1.44 -5.66
C PRO A 58 9.78 -1.44 -4.16
N ASN A 59 10.85 -2.14 -3.78
CA ASN A 59 11.30 -2.13 -2.38
C ASN A 59 11.70 -0.72 -1.98
N GLY A 60 11.33 -0.33 -0.76
CA GLY A 60 11.65 0.99 -0.26
C GLY A 60 10.70 1.42 0.85
N PRO A 61 10.86 2.66 1.35
CA PRO A 61 10.04 3.16 2.46
C PRO A 61 8.57 3.24 2.11
N GLU A 62 8.18 3.56 0.87
CA GLU A 62 6.80 3.62 0.45
C GLU A 62 6.14 2.24 0.47
N MET A 63 6.88 1.19 0.07
CA MET A 63 6.36 -0.19 0.15
C MET A 63 6.11 -0.59 1.60
N ALA A 64 7.05 -0.28 2.50
CA ALA A 64 6.90 -0.58 3.92
C ALA A 64 5.71 0.17 4.53
N ALA A 65 5.58 1.45 4.24
CA ALA A 65 4.46 2.27 4.74
C ALA A 65 3.12 1.81 4.16
N ALA A 66 3.09 1.46 2.87
CA ALA A 66 1.87 0.96 2.23
C ALA A 66 1.42 -0.35 2.86
N PHE A 67 2.35 -1.30 3.06
CA PHE A 67 2.01 -2.57 3.71
C PHE A 67 1.39 -2.34 5.08
N VAL A 68 2.04 -1.53 5.93
CA VAL A 68 1.60 -1.30 7.30
C VAL A 68 0.26 -0.56 7.35
N THR A 69 0.10 0.50 6.56
CA THR A 69 -1.11 1.34 6.62
C THR A 69 -2.31 0.67 5.97
N VAL A 70 -2.12 0.00 4.84
CA VAL A 70 -3.22 -0.70 4.16
C VAL A 70 -3.69 -1.90 4.97
N ALA A 71 -2.77 -2.61 5.63
CA ALA A 71 -3.10 -3.79 6.46
C ALA A 71 -4.06 -3.45 7.61
N GLN A 72 -4.11 -2.19 8.04
CA GLN A 72 -5.03 -1.76 9.08
C GLN A 72 -6.45 -1.51 8.57
N SER A 73 -6.64 -1.49 7.26
CA SER A 73 -7.93 -1.13 6.64
C SER A 73 -8.45 -2.17 5.65
N ALA A 74 -7.62 -3.13 5.26
CA ALA A 74 -7.95 -4.17 4.29
C ALA A 74 -6.98 -5.34 4.47
N THR A 75 -7.19 -6.42 3.72
CA THR A 75 -6.24 -7.54 3.69
C THR A 75 -5.20 -7.27 2.60
N THR A 76 -3.92 -7.27 2.95
CA THR A 76 -2.84 -6.95 2.02
C THR A 76 -2.13 -8.18 1.52
N ALA A 77 -1.67 -8.11 0.26
CA ALA A 77 -0.83 -9.14 -0.32
C ALA A 77 0.25 -8.46 -1.17
N PRO A 78 1.49 -8.33 -0.66
CA PRO A 78 2.58 -7.79 -1.47
C PRO A 78 2.99 -8.80 -2.54
N LEU A 79 3.09 -8.34 -3.78
CA LEU A 79 3.54 -9.16 -4.91
C LEU A 79 4.83 -8.60 -5.48
N ASN A 80 5.64 -9.48 -6.05
CA ASN A 80 6.92 -9.10 -6.62
C ASN A 80 6.72 -8.28 -7.90
N LEU A 81 7.27 -7.08 -7.94
CA LEU A 81 7.18 -6.18 -9.09
C LEU A 81 7.78 -6.80 -10.36
N ALA A 82 8.71 -7.74 -10.22
CA ALA A 82 9.38 -8.40 -11.34
C ALA A 82 8.60 -9.57 -11.93
N TYR A 83 7.43 -9.90 -11.41
CA TYR A 83 6.61 -10.97 -11.99
C TYR A 83 6.23 -10.66 -13.43
N LYS A 84 6.08 -11.72 -14.23
CA LYS A 84 5.58 -11.64 -15.59
C LYS A 84 4.05 -11.56 -15.58
N GLU A 85 3.47 -11.25 -16.73
CA GLU A 85 2.02 -11.07 -16.84
C GLU A 85 1.24 -12.32 -16.43
N ASP A 86 1.67 -13.50 -16.84
CA ASP A 86 1.01 -14.75 -16.47
C ASP A 86 1.13 -15.04 -14.97
N GLU A 87 2.23 -14.65 -14.34
CA GLU A 87 2.39 -14.78 -12.90
C GLU A 87 1.45 -13.83 -12.15
N PHE A 88 1.34 -12.57 -12.60
CA PHE A 88 0.36 -11.64 -12.02
C PHE A 88 -1.07 -12.16 -12.20
N ALA A 89 -1.39 -12.68 -13.39
CA ALA A 89 -2.72 -13.23 -13.64
C ALA A 89 -3.04 -14.36 -12.67
N PHE A 90 -2.08 -15.26 -12.44
CA PHE A 90 -2.26 -16.37 -11.50
C PHE A 90 -2.47 -15.87 -10.07
N TYR A 91 -1.58 -15.02 -9.58
CA TYR A 91 -1.64 -14.58 -8.18
C TYR A 91 -2.81 -13.67 -7.88
N LEU A 92 -3.13 -12.75 -8.79
CA LEU A 92 -4.25 -11.82 -8.59
C LEU A 92 -5.59 -12.55 -8.62
N GLU A 93 -5.72 -13.55 -9.50
CA GLU A 93 -6.94 -14.38 -9.54
C GLU A 93 -7.05 -15.26 -8.31
N ASP A 94 -5.95 -15.90 -7.89
CA ASP A 94 -5.93 -16.76 -6.70
C ASP A 94 -6.28 -15.99 -5.43
N LEU A 95 -5.77 -14.77 -5.30
CA LEU A 95 -6.07 -13.88 -4.18
C LEU A 95 -7.49 -13.34 -4.22
N LYS A 96 -8.11 -13.32 -5.39
CA LYS A 96 -9.38 -12.61 -5.62
C LYS A 96 -9.27 -11.16 -5.20
N ALA A 97 -8.17 -10.52 -5.61
CA ALA A 97 -7.88 -9.14 -5.23
C ALA A 97 -8.95 -8.21 -5.79
N LYS A 98 -9.45 -7.30 -4.97
CA LYS A 98 -10.40 -6.28 -5.40
C LYS A 98 -9.69 -5.11 -6.04
N ALA A 99 -8.47 -4.82 -5.59
CA ALA A 99 -7.68 -3.70 -6.06
C ALA A 99 -6.20 -4.03 -6.06
N ILE A 100 -5.44 -3.28 -6.86
CA ILE A 100 -3.98 -3.28 -6.80
C ILE A 100 -3.49 -1.86 -6.54
N ILE A 101 -2.37 -1.74 -5.84
CA ILE A 101 -1.69 -0.48 -5.63
C ILE A 101 -0.38 -0.53 -6.41
N VAL A 102 -0.19 0.42 -7.31
CA VAL A 102 1.01 0.56 -8.14
C VAL A 102 1.50 2.00 -8.08
N GLU A 103 2.75 2.24 -8.46
CA GLU A 103 3.26 3.61 -8.56
C GLU A 103 2.53 4.39 -9.66
N THR A 104 2.36 5.67 -9.43
CA THR A 104 1.85 6.59 -10.46
C THR A 104 2.72 6.48 -11.71
N GLY A 105 2.10 6.28 -12.85
CA GLY A 105 2.82 6.13 -14.13
C GLY A 105 3.34 4.72 -14.43
N TYR A 106 3.22 3.78 -13.50
CA TYR A 106 3.60 2.39 -13.77
C TYR A 106 2.72 1.83 -14.90
N ASP A 107 3.35 1.31 -15.94
CA ASP A 107 2.66 0.75 -17.12
C ASP A 107 3.16 -0.67 -17.41
N GLY A 108 3.23 -1.48 -16.38
CA GLY A 108 3.71 -2.86 -16.49
C GLY A 108 2.60 -3.90 -16.49
N PRO A 109 2.98 -5.19 -16.47
CA PRO A 109 2.02 -6.29 -16.61
C PRO A 109 0.96 -6.34 -15.53
N ALA A 110 1.25 -5.91 -14.30
CA ALA A 110 0.25 -5.93 -13.23
C ALA A 110 -0.96 -5.04 -13.56
N ARG A 111 -0.71 -3.87 -14.16
CA ARG A 111 -1.80 -2.96 -14.56
C ARG A 111 -2.66 -3.58 -15.65
N ARG A 112 -2.04 -4.25 -16.63
CA ARG A 112 -2.79 -4.92 -17.72
C ARG A 112 -3.67 -6.03 -17.18
N VAL A 113 -3.14 -6.85 -16.26
CA VAL A 113 -3.89 -7.93 -15.64
C VAL A 113 -5.06 -7.39 -14.81
N ALA A 114 -4.81 -6.35 -14.02
CA ALA A 114 -5.86 -5.71 -13.22
C ALA A 114 -7.00 -5.20 -14.09
N LYS A 115 -6.68 -4.59 -15.22
CA LYS A 115 -7.67 -4.11 -16.17
C LYS A 115 -8.47 -5.27 -16.77
N ARG A 116 -7.80 -6.35 -17.12
CA ARG A 116 -8.42 -7.55 -17.69
C ARG A 116 -9.44 -8.20 -16.74
N PHE A 117 -9.13 -8.19 -15.44
CA PHE A 117 -9.99 -8.77 -14.41
C PHE A 117 -10.92 -7.75 -13.75
N ASP A 118 -10.97 -6.54 -14.29
CA ASP A 118 -11.82 -5.45 -13.78
C ASP A 118 -11.55 -5.11 -12.32
N MET A 119 -10.28 -5.15 -11.94
CA MET A 119 -9.83 -4.75 -10.62
C MET A 119 -9.61 -3.25 -10.56
N ILE A 120 -9.83 -2.68 -9.37
CA ILE A 120 -9.55 -1.26 -9.13
C ILE A 120 -8.03 -1.05 -9.14
N VAL A 121 -7.56 -0.08 -9.91
CA VAL A 121 -6.14 0.31 -9.92
C VAL A 121 -6.00 1.58 -9.10
N ILE A 122 -5.22 1.50 -8.03
CA ILE A 122 -4.93 2.63 -7.15
C ILE A 122 -3.49 3.04 -7.40
N GLU A 123 -3.29 4.31 -7.74
CA GLU A 123 -1.95 4.85 -7.96
C GLU A 123 -1.41 5.49 -6.70
N LEU A 124 -0.16 5.18 -6.38
CA LEU A 124 0.55 5.72 -5.23
C LEU A 124 1.58 6.72 -5.72
N THR A 125 1.51 7.94 -5.21
CA THR A 125 2.49 8.99 -5.48
C THR A 125 3.29 9.26 -4.22
N ALA A 126 4.61 9.00 -4.27
CA ALA A 126 5.50 9.22 -3.15
C ALA A 126 5.59 10.71 -2.81
N SER A 127 5.74 11.02 -1.54
CA SER A 127 5.88 12.39 -1.04
C SER A 127 6.96 12.44 0.06
N ASN A 128 6.98 13.47 0.86
CA ASN A 128 7.91 13.62 1.99
C ASN A 128 7.13 13.57 3.31
N PRO A 129 7.74 13.05 4.39
CA PRO A 129 9.04 12.37 4.51
C PRO A 129 9.06 10.99 3.86
N ALA A 130 10.17 10.24 4.06
CA ALA A 130 10.32 8.87 3.53
C ALA A 130 9.14 8.00 3.90
N GLY A 131 8.56 7.31 2.92
CA GLY A 131 7.40 6.45 3.12
C GLY A 131 6.05 7.13 3.01
N SER A 132 6.00 8.46 3.03
CA SER A 132 4.74 9.20 2.83
C SER A 132 4.30 9.13 1.37
N PHE A 133 2.98 9.12 1.17
CA PHE A 133 2.41 9.04 -0.18
C PHE A 133 0.95 9.46 -0.17
N THR A 134 0.42 9.66 -1.37
CA THR A 134 -1.00 9.85 -1.60
C THR A 134 -1.51 8.74 -2.52
N LEU A 135 -2.78 8.39 -2.40
CA LEU A 135 -3.44 7.37 -3.22
C LEU A 135 -4.51 8.04 -4.08
N SER A 136 -4.60 7.61 -5.35
CA SER A 136 -5.64 8.08 -6.27
C SER A 136 -6.13 6.93 -7.16
N THR A 137 -7.36 7.01 -7.61
CA THR A 137 -7.95 6.03 -8.52
C THR A 137 -8.21 6.62 -9.90
#